data_eec918a84eb51e5d5915fe9339b1b599
#
_entry.id   eec918a84eb51e5d5915fe9339b1b599
#
_cell.length_a   1.000
_cell.length_b   1.000
_cell.length_c   1.000
_cell.angle_alpha   90.00
_cell.angle_beta   90.00
_cell.angle_gamma   90.00
#
_symmetry.space_group_name_H-M   'P 1'
#
loop_
_entity.id
_entity.type
_entity.pdbx_description
1 polymer ?
#
loop_
_entity_poly.entity_id
_entity_poly.type
_entity_poly.pdbx_seq_one_letter_code
_entity_poly.pdbx_strand_id
1 'polypeptide(L)'
;KKHTKLLDGEDARWPLWKPDKKAFYYVGARNGILNLREYEMATKNDRQITKFKNDSVVFPTISRDGSVIAFRHLFDFYQLKPGKAEKPIKIDLWAPGDVTIAKTQRRILNKATEVAFSKDGLEIAFIAGGDAWIMDTELREPIQITNTPEEESEPVWSKDGNQLIFLSGQGDQEDIWQAERTDSKKYWWQNQSFKLKRLTNDASTEYNLSLSPNGGTFGYYKDRG
;
A
#
# COMPACT_ATOMS: atom_id res chain seq x y z
N LYS A 1 -7.44 28.01 -48.00
CA LYS A 1 -7.07 26.60 -47.79
C LYS A 1 -8.18 25.73 -48.35
N LYS A 2 -7.87 24.77 -49.23
CA LYS A 2 -8.84 23.84 -49.79
C LYS A 2 -9.00 22.65 -48.85
N HIS A 3 -10.22 22.35 -48.40
CA HIS A 3 -10.54 21.19 -47.60
C HIS A 3 -11.01 20.07 -48.54
N THR A 4 -10.54 18.85 -48.31
CA THR A 4 -10.94 17.68 -49.05
C THR A 4 -11.44 16.63 -48.06
N LYS A 5 -12.65 16.12 -48.28
CA LYS A 5 -13.20 15.00 -47.51
C LYS A 5 -12.53 13.72 -47.99
N LEU A 6 -11.95 12.94 -47.09
CA LEU A 6 -11.23 11.69 -47.39
C LEU A 6 -12.11 10.45 -47.18
N LEU A 7 -12.99 10.49 -46.22
CA LEU A 7 -13.84 9.35 -45.84
C LEU A 7 -15.30 9.75 -45.98
N ASP A 8 -16.08 8.98 -46.70
CA ASP A 8 -17.50 9.20 -46.91
C ASP A 8 -18.38 8.28 -46.06
N GLY A 9 -19.37 8.84 -45.39
CA GLY A 9 -20.54 8.12 -44.89
C GLY A 9 -20.41 7.38 -43.58
N GLU A 10 -19.30 7.49 -42.83
CA GLU A 10 -19.13 6.73 -41.60
C GLU A 10 -18.62 7.59 -40.43
N ASP A 11 -18.96 7.17 -39.23
CA ASP A 11 -18.43 7.74 -37.99
C ASP A 11 -16.94 7.39 -37.88
N ALA A 12 -16.08 8.33 -38.29
CA ALA A 12 -14.62 8.21 -38.25
C ALA A 12 -14.05 9.12 -37.19
N ARG A 13 -13.26 8.54 -36.29
CA ARG A 13 -12.70 9.23 -35.12
C ARG A 13 -11.21 8.93 -34.97
N TRP A 14 -10.51 9.82 -34.24
CA TRP A 14 -9.12 9.64 -33.79
C TRP A 14 -8.14 9.28 -34.92
N PRO A 15 -7.89 10.17 -35.88
CA PRO A 15 -6.90 9.93 -36.92
C PRO A 15 -5.48 9.92 -36.36
N LEU A 16 -4.70 8.91 -36.68
CA LEU A 16 -3.30 8.71 -36.25
C LEU A 16 -2.42 8.58 -37.48
N TRP A 17 -1.65 9.61 -37.81
CA TRP A 17 -0.76 9.56 -38.95
C TRP A 17 0.39 8.57 -38.74
N LYS A 18 0.70 7.81 -39.78
CA LYS A 18 1.97 7.07 -39.88
C LYS A 18 3.15 8.05 -39.93
N PRO A 19 4.33 7.67 -39.41
CA PRO A 19 5.52 8.53 -39.47
C PRO A 19 5.91 8.96 -40.87
N ASP A 20 5.70 8.11 -41.88
CA ASP A 20 5.98 8.37 -43.30
C ASP A 20 4.95 9.27 -43.99
N LYS A 21 3.84 9.60 -43.30
CA LYS A 21 2.70 10.41 -43.79
C LYS A 21 2.00 9.88 -45.05
N LYS A 22 2.23 8.62 -45.43
CA LYS A 22 1.59 8.01 -46.60
C LYS A 22 0.21 7.39 -46.29
N ALA A 23 -0.03 7.08 -45.04
CA ALA A 23 -1.28 6.53 -44.55
C ALA A 23 -1.58 7.03 -43.13
N PHE A 24 -2.81 6.85 -42.69
CA PHE A 24 -3.20 7.08 -41.30
C PHE A 24 -4.10 5.95 -40.82
N TYR A 25 -4.04 5.68 -39.53
CA TYR A 25 -5.00 4.86 -38.84
C TYR A 25 -6.13 5.73 -38.31
N TYR A 26 -7.30 5.16 -38.18
CA TYR A 26 -8.46 5.82 -37.58
C TYR A 26 -9.39 4.75 -37.01
N VAL A 27 -10.33 5.15 -36.19
CA VAL A 27 -11.39 4.27 -35.73
C VAL A 27 -12.65 4.60 -36.51
N GLY A 28 -13.19 3.60 -37.19
CA GLY A 28 -14.35 3.77 -38.04
C GLY A 28 -15.39 2.66 -37.86
N ALA A 29 -16.68 3.01 -37.91
CA ALA A 29 -17.78 2.09 -37.79
C ALA A 29 -18.22 1.58 -39.16
N ARG A 30 -18.20 0.25 -39.33
CA ARG A 30 -19.07 -0.42 -40.25
C ARG A 30 -19.99 -1.34 -39.43
N ASN A 31 -21.25 -1.28 -39.62
CA ASN A 31 -22.26 -2.03 -38.84
C ASN A 31 -22.34 -1.60 -37.35
N GLY A 32 -22.13 -0.31 -37.05
CA GLY A 32 -22.34 0.23 -35.72
C GLY A 32 -21.21 0.03 -34.69
N ILE A 33 -20.21 -0.82 -35.01
CA ILE A 33 -19.09 -1.09 -34.10
C ILE A 33 -17.83 -0.44 -34.65
N LEU A 34 -17.22 0.42 -33.86
CA LEU A 34 -15.99 1.12 -34.20
C LEU A 34 -14.78 0.18 -34.08
N ASN A 35 -14.07 -0.01 -35.18
CA ASN A 35 -12.84 -0.80 -35.25
C ASN A 35 -11.69 0.03 -35.80
N LEU A 36 -10.45 -0.35 -35.47
CA LEU A 36 -9.25 0.27 -36.03
C LEU A 36 -9.16 -0.07 -37.52
N ARG A 37 -8.93 0.97 -38.31
CA ARG A 37 -8.80 0.92 -39.77
C ARG A 37 -7.56 1.64 -40.21
N GLU A 38 -7.08 1.34 -41.42
CA GLU A 38 -5.97 2.02 -42.09
C GLU A 38 -6.46 2.60 -43.41
N TYR A 39 -6.15 3.86 -43.66
CA TYR A 39 -6.42 4.53 -44.92
C TYR A 39 -5.14 4.91 -45.59
N GLU A 40 -4.90 4.41 -46.79
CA GLU A 40 -3.72 4.74 -47.64
C GLU A 40 -4.02 5.92 -48.57
N MET A 41 -3.22 6.97 -48.50
CA MET A 41 -3.48 8.21 -49.22
C MET A 41 -3.37 8.06 -50.74
N ALA A 42 -2.40 7.27 -51.22
CA ALA A 42 -2.11 7.13 -52.66
C ALA A 42 -3.17 6.30 -53.38
N THR A 43 -3.52 5.17 -52.80
CA THR A 43 -4.45 4.19 -53.41
C THR A 43 -5.90 4.43 -52.99
N LYS A 44 -6.12 5.26 -51.98
CA LYS A 44 -7.43 5.44 -51.31
C LYS A 44 -8.00 4.14 -50.72
N ASN A 45 -7.13 3.17 -50.49
CA ASN A 45 -7.54 1.89 -49.91
C ASN A 45 -7.83 2.05 -48.41
N ASP A 46 -8.98 1.55 -47.99
CA ASP A 46 -9.45 1.56 -46.62
C ASP A 46 -9.58 0.11 -46.13
N ARG A 47 -8.67 -0.26 -45.20
CA ARG A 47 -8.54 -1.61 -44.68
C ARG A 47 -8.86 -1.67 -43.20
N GLN A 48 -9.73 -2.61 -42.82
CA GLN A 48 -10.01 -2.88 -41.41
C GLN A 48 -8.90 -3.71 -40.78
N ILE A 49 -8.39 -3.26 -39.62
CA ILE A 49 -7.30 -3.90 -38.88
C ILE A 49 -7.86 -4.77 -37.75
N THR A 50 -8.72 -4.23 -36.90
CA THR A 50 -9.33 -5.00 -35.81
C THR A 50 -10.73 -5.47 -36.20
N LYS A 51 -11.19 -6.55 -35.58
CA LYS A 51 -12.49 -7.18 -35.89
C LYS A 51 -13.30 -7.49 -34.65
N PHE A 52 -13.38 -6.54 -33.74
CA PHE A 52 -14.21 -6.68 -32.55
C PHE A 52 -15.70 -6.64 -32.93
N LYS A 53 -16.52 -7.41 -32.22
CA LYS A 53 -17.96 -7.59 -32.53
C LYS A 53 -18.87 -7.19 -31.38
N ASN A 54 -18.33 -7.08 -30.17
CA ASN A 54 -19.11 -6.87 -28.94
C ASN A 54 -19.04 -5.44 -28.41
N ASP A 55 -18.00 -4.67 -28.76
CA ASP A 55 -17.86 -3.26 -28.38
C ASP A 55 -16.84 -2.56 -29.28
N SER A 56 -16.76 -1.26 -29.16
CA SER A 56 -15.94 -0.37 -29.99
C SER A 56 -14.51 -0.25 -29.47
N VAL A 57 -13.58 -0.07 -30.38
CA VAL A 57 -12.24 0.42 -30.09
C VAL A 57 -12.31 1.92 -29.77
N VAL A 58 -11.69 2.34 -28.68
CA VAL A 58 -11.67 3.75 -28.25
C VAL A 58 -10.26 4.20 -27.84
N PHE A 59 -10.02 5.51 -27.97
CA PHE A 59 -8.76 6.16 -27.56
C PHE A 59 -7.49 5.51 -28.11
N PRO A 60 -7.40 5.26 -29.41
CA PRO A 60 -6.18 4.74 -30.00
C PRO A 60 -5.06 5.80 -29.91
N THR A 61 -3.85 5.34 -29.70
CA THR A 61 -2.64 6.13 -29.76
C THR A 61 -1.55 5.36 -30.48
N ILE A 62 -0.62 6.05 -31.14
CA ILE A 62 0.49 5.44 -31.89
C ILE A 62 1.82 5.90 -31.30
N SER A 63 2.78 4.97 -31.20
CA SER A 63 4.14 5.30 -30.81
C SER A 63 4.80 6.24 -31.85
N ARG A 64 5.76 7.05 -31.41
CA ARG A 64 6.44 8.04 -32.25
C ARG A 64 7.06 7.43 -33.50
N ASP A 65 7.57 6.22 -33.39
CA ASP A 65 8.19 5.46 -34.50
C ASP A 65 7.16 4.67 -35.33
N GLY A 66 5.89 4.70 -34.95
CA GLY A 66 4.81 3.96 -35.65
C GLY A 66 4.80 2.47 -35.40
N SER A 67 5.64 1.93 -34.53
CA SER A 67 5.81 0.49 -34.32
C SER A 67 4.70 -0.16 -33.49
N VAL A 68 3.99 0.62 -32.67
CA VAL A 68 2.93 0.14 -31.78
C VAL A 68 1.74 1.08 -31.80
N ILE A 69 0.56 0.52 -31.87
CA ILE A 69 -0.71 1.21 -31.59
C ILE A 69 -1.29 0.62 -30.32
N ALA A 70 -1.58 1.47 -29.34
CA ALA A 70 -2.31 1.07 -28.13
C ALA A 70 -3.72 1.65 -28.16
N PHE A 71 -4.69 0.92 -27.64
CA PHE A 71 -6.09 1.33 -27.58
C PHE A 71 -6.84 0.59 -26.46
N ARG A 72 -8.01 1.09 -26.11
CA ARG A 72 -8.92 0.44 -25.19
C ARG A 72 -10.07 -0.25 -25.96
N HIS A 73 -10.45 -1.44 -25.48
CA HIS A 73 -11.66 -2.12 -25.89
C HIS A 73 -12.31 -2.72 -24.65
N LEU A 74 -13.58 -2.39 -24.39
CA LEU A 74 -14.24 -2.62 -23.10
C LEU A 74 -13.44 -1.99 -21.95
N PHE A 75 -13.06 -2.79 -20.97
CA PHE A 75 -12.28 -2.36 -19.80
C PHE A 75 -10.79 -2.67 -19.93
N ASP A 76 -10.37 -3.29 -21.04
CA ASP A 76 -9.03 -3.77 -21.25
C ASP A 76 -8.24 -2.88 -22.23
N PHE A 77 -6.94 -2.83 -22.03
CA PHE A 77 -6.01 -2.19 -22.95
C PHE A 77 -5.38 -3.23 -23.87
N TYR A 78 -5.18 -2.85 -25.11
CA TYR A 78 -4.60 -3.69 -26.14
C TYR A 78 -3.46 -2.96 -26.84
N GLN A 79 -2.48 -3.71 -27.29
CA GLN A 79 -1.45 -3.26 -28.21
C GLN A 79 -1.52 -4.04 -29.53
N LEU A 80 -1.14 -3.37 -30.60
CA LEU A 80 -1.05 -3.92 -31.93
C LEU A 80 0.24 -3.44 -32.60
N LYS A 81 0.95 -4.34 -33.27
CA LYS A 81 2.16 -4.02 -34.04
C LYS A 81 1.80 -4.02 -35.53
N PRO A 82 1.66 -2.83 -36.16
CA PRO A 82 1.30 -2.74 -37.56
C PRO A 82 2.30 -3.46 -38.48
N GLY A 83 1.79 -4.20 -39.46
CA GLY A 83 2.62 -4.85 -40.48
C GLY A 83 3.34 -6.14 -40.07
N LYS A 84 3.41 -6.49 -38.77
CA LYS A 84 4.07 -7.72 -38.31
C LYS A 84 3.11 -8.73 -37.69
N ALA A 85 2.26 -8.27 -36.80
CA ALA A 85 1.22 -9.06 -36.19
C ALA A 85 0.02 -8.14 -35.98
N GLU A 86 -0.89 -8.12 -36.94
CA GLU A 86 -2.07 -7.27 -36.90
C GLU A 86 -3.15 -7.82 -35.95
N LYS A 87 -2.77 -8.77 -35.07
CA LYS A 87 -3.65 -9.29 -34.03
C LYS A 87 -3.43 -8.50 -32.74
N PRO A 88 -4.50 -7.92 -32.18
CA PRO A 88 -4.39 -7.22 -30.91
C PRO A 88 -3.97 -8.17 -29.78
N ILE A 89 -3.04 -7.72 -28.97
CA ILE A 89 -2.57 -8.43 -27.76
C ILE A 89 -3.04 -7.62 -26.56
N LYS A 90 -3.74 -8.26 -25.65
CA LYS A 90 -4.16 -7.64 -24.38
C LYS A 90 -2.93 -7.27 -23.57
N ILE A 91 -2.93 -6.07 -22.99
CA ILE A 91 -1.92 -5.62 -22.06
C ILE A 91 -2.42 -5.97 -20.66
N ASP A 92 -1.71 -6.86 -19.99
CA ASP A 92 -2.00 -7.16 -18.60
C ASP A 92 -1.48 -5.98 -17.75
N LEU A 93 -2.42 -5.16 -17.29
CA LEU A 93 -2.12 -4.11 -16.34
C LEU A 93 -2.15 -4.70 -14.94
N TRP A 94 -1.00 -4.77 -14.34
CA TRP A 94 -0.88 -5.05 -12.92
C TRP A 94 -0.65 -3.73 -12.18
N ALA A 95 -1.67 -3.24 -11.50
CA ALA A 95 -1.48 -2.27 -10.45
C ALA A 95 -1.14 -3.06 -9.18
N PRO A 96 0.00 -2.83 -8.51
CA PRO A 96 0.13 -3.27 -7.14
C PRO A 96 -1.12 -2.72 -6.45
N GLY A 97 -1.90 -3.63 -5.87
CA GLY A 97 -3.11 -3.22 -5.14
C GLY A 97 -2.72 -2.08 -4.22
N ASP A 98 -3.58 -1.10 -4.09
CA ASP A 98 -3.38 -0.08 -3.09
C ASP A 98 -2.86 -0.80 -1.85
N VAL A 99 -1.65 -0.45 -1.43
CA VAL A 99 -1.20 -0.80 -0.09
C VAL A 99 -2.39 -0.35 0.73
N THR A 100 -3.12 -1.31 1.30
CA THR A 100 -4.25 -0.98 2.16
C THR A 100 -3.61 -0.10 3.20
N ILE A 101 -3.73 1.22 3.04
CA ILE A 101 -3.34 2.17 4.07
C ILE A 101 -4.14 1.64 5.23
N ALA A 102 -3.44 1.08 6.20
CA ALA A 102 -4.05 0.42 7.35
C ALA A 102 -5.15 1.38 7.79
N LYS A 103 -6.40 0.92 7.79
CA LYS A 103 -7.55 1.80 8.05
C LYS A 103 -7.17 2.62 9.25
N THR A 104 -6.97 3.92 9.08
CA THR A 104 -6.57 4.80 10.16
C THR A 104 -7.68 4.71 11.20
N GLN A 105 -7.47 3.92 12.22
CA GLN A 105 -8.38 3.84 13.36
C GLN A 105 -8.12 5.07 14.20
N ARG A 106 -9.03 6.00 14.15
CA ARG A 106 -9.00 7.13 15.07
C ARG A 106 -9.53 6.64 16.42
N ARG A 107 -8.63 6.31 17.34
CA ARG A 107 -8.96 6.06 18.72
C ARG A 107 -8.84 7.36 19.51
N ILE A 108 -9.82 7.68 20.31
CA ILE A 108 -9.74 8.76 21.29
C ILE A 108 -9.44 8.10 22.63
N LEU A 109 -8.18 8.19 23.05
CA LEU A 109 -7.74 7.67 24.33
C LEU A 109 -7.77 8.83 25.35
N ASN A 110 -8.73 8.83 26.24
CA ASN A 110 -8.93 9.91 27.23
C ASN A 110 -8.18 9.66 28.54
N LYS A 111 -7.59 8.47 28.71
CA LYS A 111 -7.00 8.05 29.98
C LYS A 111 -5.92 6.99 29.74
N ALA A 112 -4.76 7.18 30.36
CA ALA A 112 -3.79 6.12 30.58
C ALA A 112 -4.13 5.41 31.89
N THR A 113 -4.01 4.09 31.91
CA THR A 113 -4.19 3.27 33.12
C THR A 113 -2.91 3.22 33.93
N GLU A 114 -1.77 3.13 33.25
CA GLU A 114 -0.46 2.99 33.84
C GLU A 114 0.57 3.81 33.10
N VAL A 115 1.60 4.27 33.81
CA VAL A 115 2.64 5.16 33.26
C VAL A 115 4.00 4.80 33.86
N ALA A 116 5.03 4.77 33.00
CA ALA A 116 6.42 4.62 33.39
C ALA A 116 7.30 5.66 32.72
N PHE A 117 8.09 6.39 33.50
CA PHE A 117 9.03 7.36 32.97
C PHE A 117 10.39 6.72 32.68
N SER A 118 11.02 7.11 31.57
CA SER A 118 12.40 6.76 31.30
C SER A 118 13.31 7.36 32.36
N LYS A 119 14.52 6.80 32.57
CA LYS A 119 15.45 7.21 33.58
C LYS A 119 15.89 8.70 33.46
N ASP A 120 16.01 9.19 32.25
CA ASP A 120 16.36 10.57 31.95
C ASP A 120 15.15 11.52 32.00
N GLY A 121 13.94 10.98 32.17
CA GLY A 121 12.71 11.76 32.26
C GLY A 121 12.25 12.35 30.92
N LEU A 122 12.83 11.96 29.80
CA LEU A 122 12.51 12.52 28.49
C LEU A 122 11.40 11.76 27.77
N GLU A 123 11.14 10.52 28.14
CA GLU A 123 10.16 9.63 27.50
C GLU A 123 9.20 9.01 28.51
N ILE A 124 7.99 8.80 28.09
CA ILE A 124 6.93 8.19 28.87
C ILE A 124 6.43 6.96 28.12
N ALA A 125 6.48 5.79 28.76
CA ALA A 125 5.72 4.62 28.36
C ALA A 125 4.41 4.59 29.13
N PHE A 126 3.30 4.24 28.49
CA PHE A 126 2.00 4.19 29.15
C PHE A 126 1.10 3.16 28.49
N ILE A 127 0.13 2.66 29.26
CA ILE A 127 -0.91 1.78 28.78
C ILE A 127 -2.18 2.58 28.55
N ALA A 128 -2.77 2.47 27.37
CA ALA A 128 -4.03 3.12 27.05
C ALA A 128 -4.82 2.31 26.01
N GLY A 129 -6.08 2.03 26.32
CA GLY A 129 -6.96 1.24 25.47
C GLY A 129 -6.52 -0.21 25.29
N GLY A 130 -5.81 -0.78 26.28
CA GLY A 130 -5.26 -2.13 26.26
C GLY A 130 -3.89 -2.25 25.59
N ASP A 131 -3.37 -1.21 24.98
CA ASP A 131 -2.10 -1.24 24.24
C ASP A 131 -1.01 -0.44 24.97
N ALA A 132 0.25 -0.80 24.73
CA ALA A 132 1.43 -0.05 25.18
C ALA A 132 1.80 1.04 24.17
N TRP A 133 2.07 2.24 24.68
CA TRP A 133 2.38 3.44 23.94
C TRP A 133 3.62 4.11 24.47
N ILE A 134 4.23 4.93 23.63
CA ILE A 134 5.39 5.76 23.99
C ILE A 134 5.20 7.19 23.46
N MET A 135 5.64 8.18 24.23
CA MET A 135 5.76 9.57 23.76
C MET A 135 6.87 10.28 24.51
N ASP A 136 7.25 11.47 24.07
CA ASP A 136 8.12 12.34 24.86
C ASP A 136 7.35 13.06 25.97
N THR A 137 8.09 13.62 26.94
CA THR A 137 7.50 14.31 28.10
C THR A 137 6.87 15.66 27.74
N GLU A 138 7.06 16.18 26.54
CA GLU A 138 6.40 17.39 26.05
C GLU A 138 5.03 17.09 25.42
N LEU A 139 4.51 15.86 25.58
CA LEU A 139 3.21 15.39 25.15
C LEU A 139 2.98 15.53 23.63
N ARG A 140 4.00 15.18 22.86
CA ARG A 140 3.90 15.07 21.41
C ARG A 140 3.01 13.89 21.03
N GLU A 141 2.89 13.62 19.74
CA GLU A 141 2.06 12.53 19.23
C GLU A 141 2.55 11.17 19.75
N PRO A 142 1.71 10.39 20.45
CA PRO A 142 2.09 9.09 20.98
C PRO A 142 2.27 8.07 19.85
N ILE A 143 3.25 7.21 19.98
CA ILE A 143 3.54 6.10 19.06
C ILE A 143 3.13 4.80 19.75
N GLN A 144 2.37 3.99 19.03
CA GLN A 144 1.90 2.69 19.52
C GLN A 144 3.01 1.64 19.43
N ILE A 145 3.27 0.93 20.53
CA ILE A 145 4.25 -0.15 20.61
C ILE A 145 3.57 -1.49 20.28
N THR A 146 2.40 -1.76 20.86
CA THR A 146 1.62 -2.98 20.66
C THR A 146 0.31 -2.66 19.96
N ASN A 147 -0.23 -3.62 19.24
CA ASN A 147 -1.54 -3.55 18.63
C ASN A 147 -2.08 -4.98 18.52
N THR A 148 -2.32 -5.58 19.66
CA THR A 148 -2.73 -6.97 19.81
C THR A 148 -4.14 -7.03 20.41
N PRO A 149 -4.84 -8.15 20.35
CA PRO A 149 -6.11 -8.31 21.07
C PRO A 149 -5.92 -8.54 22.57
N GLU A 150 -4.70 -8.77 23.04
CA GLU A 150 -4.30 -8.91 24.42
C GLU A 150 -4.33 -7.55 25.13
N GLU A 151 -4.43 -7.55 26.45
CA GLU A 151 -4.27 -6.35 27.26
C GLU A 151 -2.84 -6.29 27.82
N GLU A 152 -2.20 -5.14 27.65
CA GLU A 152 -0.90 -4.85 28.23
C GLU A 152 -1.05 -4.14 29.57
N SER A 153 -0.08 -4.43 30.46
CA SER A 153 -0.02 -3.84 31.80
C SER A 153 1.42 -3.75 32.31
N GLU A 154 1.61 -3.05 33.41
CA GLU A 154 2.86 -2.96 34.20
C GLU A 154 4.11 -2.60 33.35
N PRO A 155 4.13 -1.48 32.62
CA PRO A 155 5.29 -1.10 31.81
C PRO A 155 6.46 -0.71 32.72
N VAL A 156 7.64 -1.30 32.48
CA VAL A 156 8.87 -1.04 33.23
C VAL A 156 10.04 -0.83 32.26
N TRP A 157 10.76 0.25 32.43
CA TRP A 157 11.97 0.53 31.66
C TRP A 157 13.17 -0.27 32.17
N SER A 158 14.01 -0.77 31.25
CA SER A 158 15.35 -1.20 31.61
C SER A 158 16.19 0.00 32.07
N LYS A 159 17.21 -0.24 32.90
CA LYS A 159 18.06 0.82 33.46
C LYS A 159 18.77 1.67 32.40
N ASP A 160 19.13 1.07 31.30
CA ASP A 160 19.80 1.72 30.18
C ASP A 160 18.83 2.39 29.19
N GLY A 161 17.50 2.23 29.41
CA GLY A 161 16.46 2.76 28.52
C GLY A 161 16.35 2.08 27.16
N ASN A 162 17.03 0.96 26.96
CA ASN A 162 17.03 0.26 25.67
C ASN A 162 15.88 -0.71 25.51
N GLN A 163 15.25 -1.11 26.62
CA GLN A 163 14.15 -2.08 26.63
C GLN A 163 12.99 -1.55 27.45
N LEU A 164 11.79 -1.81 26.99
CA LEU A 164 10.56 -1.69 27.74
C LEU A 164 10.03 -3.09 28.01
N ILE A 165 9.82 -3.43 29.27
CA ILE A 165 9.28 -4.69 29.72
C ILE A 165 7.85 -4.45 30.18
N PHE A 166 6.93 -5.32 29.85
CA PHE A 166 5.51 -5.21 30.21
C PHE A 166 4.85 -6.60 30.26
N LEU A 167 3.71 -6.66 30.87
CA LEU A 167 2.86 -7.85 30.83
C LEU A 167 1.91 -7.75 29.63
N SER A 168 1.61 -8.89 29.02
CA SER A 168 0.62 -9.00 27.96
C SER A 168 -0.08 -10.35 28.04
N GLY A 169 -1.40 -10.34 28.01
CA GLY A 169 -2.18 -11.57 28.11
C GLY A 169 -3.68 -11.39 27.99
N GLN A 170 -4.40 -12.50 27.99
CA GLN A 170 -5.86 -12.56 27.97
C GLN A 170 -6.39 -13.30 29.19
N GLY A 171 -7.31 -12.67 29.92
CA GLY A 171 -7.96 -13.27 31.07
C GLY A 171 -7.00 -13.56 32.21
N ASP A 172 -6.92 -14.83 32.61
CA ASP A 172 -6.11 -15.24 33.76
C ASP A 172 -4.68 -15.64 33.41
N GLN A 173 -4.22 -15.38 32.19
CA GLN A 173 -2.86 -15.72 31.74
C GLN A 173 -2.15 -14.51 31.17
N GLU A 174 -1.17 -14.02 31.89
CA GLU A 174 -0.29 -12.93 31.49
C GLU A 174 1.15 -13.42 31.41
N ASP A 175 1.87 -12.96 30.42
CA ASP A 175 3.28 -13.24 30.19
C ASP A 175 4.10 -11.97 30.13
N ILE A 176 5.37 -12.10 30.41
CA ILE A 176 6.33 -10.98 30.33
C ILE A 176 6.79 -10.85 28.89
N TRP A 177 6.66 -9.65 28.36
CA TRP A 177 7.14 -9.25 27.05
C TRP A 177 8.16 -8.14 27.14
N GLN A 178 8.96 -8.04 26.09
CA GLN A 178 9.99 -7.03 25.92
C GLN A 178 9.80 -6.35 24.57
N ALA A 179 9.87 -5.03 24.56
CA ALA A 179 10.01 -4.25 23.35
C ALA A 179 11.40 -3.63 23.25
N GLU A 180 11.92 -3.54 22.03
CA GLU A 180 13.17 -2.84 21.68
C GLU A 180 12.93 -1.93 20.47
N ARG A 181 13.69 -0.84 20.41
CA ARG A 181 13.70 0.07 19.26
C ARG A 181 14.28 -0.63 18.04
N THR A 182 13.71 -0.45 16.85
CA THR A 182 14.30 -0.92 15.59
C THR A 182 15.54 -0.12 15.22
N ASP A 183 15.57 1.18 15.54
CA ASP A 183 16.73 2.06 15.42
C ASP A 183 17.14 2.55 16.80
N SER A 184 18.19 1.96 17.37
CA SER A 184 18.71 2.30 18.70
C SER A 184 19.38 3.67 18.80
N LYS A 185 19.64 4.34 17.68
CA LYS A 185 20.23 5.70 17.65
C LYS A 185 19.18 6.81 17.83
N LYS A 186 17.90 6.45 17.69
CA LYS A 186 16.78 7.37 17.86
C LYS A 186 16.14 7.18 19.24
N TYR A 187 15.44 8.20 19.70
CA TYR A 187 14.54 8.06 20.82
C TYR A 187 13.38 7.11 20.49
N TRP A 188 12.72 6.58 21.48
CA TRP A 188 11.61 5.65 21.30
C TRP A 188 10.48 6.27 20.47
N TRP A 189 10.06 7.46 20.82
CA TRP A 189 9.00 8.19 20.11
C TRP A 189 9.35 8.55 18.65
N GLN A 190 10.61 8.43 18.26
CA GLN A 190 11.06 8.63 16.87
C GLN A 190 11.08 7.34 16.04
N ASN A 191 10.83 6.19 16.66
CA ASN A 191 10.72 4.92 15.98
C ASN A 191 9.28 4.70 15.56
N GLN A 192 9.08 4.13 14.37
CA GLN A 192 7.77 3.77 13.83
C GLN A 192 7.40 2.29 14.02
N SER A 193 8.36 1.50 14.46
CA SER A 193 8.18 0.07 14.71
C SER A 193 9.12 -0.40 15.81
N PHE A 194 8.74 -1.48 16.49
CA PHE A 194 9.45 -2.07 17.61
C PHE A 194 9.62 -3.56 17.43
N LYS A 195 10.69 -4.11 18.01
CA LYS A 195 10.90 -5.55 18.07
C LYS A 195 10.30 -6.06 19.36
N LEU A 196 9.29 -6.92 19.24
CA LEU A 196 8.64 -7.54 20.38
C LEU A 196 9.19 -8.95 20.59
N LYS A 197 9.42 -9.31 21.85
CA LYS A 197 9.89 -10.64 22.26
C LYS A 197 9.17 -11.07 23.52
N ARG A 198 8.54 -12.23 23.49
CA ARG A 198 7.98 -12.88 24.67
C ARG A 198 9.11 -13.48 25.49
N LEU A 199 9.15 -13.19 26.79
CA LEU A 199 10.19 -13.64 27.71
C LEU A 199 9.74 -14.86 28.51
N THR A 200 8.49 -14.93 28.93
CA THR A 200 7.86 -16.09 29.57
C THR A 200 6.81 -16.70 28.65
N ASN A 201 6.59 -17.99 28.78
CA ASN A 201 5.62 -18.73 27.97
C ASN A 201 5.24 -20.04 28.66
N ASP A 202 4.47 -19.94 29.72
CA ASP A 202 3.94 -21.11 30.42
C ASP A 202 2.48 -20.87 30.88
N ALA A 203 1.91 -21.83 31.56
CA ALA A 203 0.50 -21.79 31.97
C ALA A 203 0.27 -20.97 33.25
N SER A 204 1.27 -20.27 33.74
CA SER A 204 1.17 -19.45 34.95
C SER A 204 0.93 -18.00 34.58
N THR A 205 0.37 -17.23 35.53
CA THR A 205 0.19 -15.79 35.37
C THR A 205 1.32 -15.05 36.09
N GLU A 206 1.99 -14.15 35.38
CA GLU A 206 2.99 -13.24 35.91
C GLU A 206 2.34 -11.90 36.31
N TYR A 207 2.79 -11.29 37.40
CA TYR A 207 2.30 -9.98 37.90
C TYR A 207 3.29 -9.31 38.83
N ASN A 208 3.06 -8.01 39.14
CA ASN A 208 3.92 -7.17 39.97
C ASN A 208 5.37 -7.11 39.46
N LEU A 209 5.50 -6.71 38.20
CA LEU A 209 6.78 -6.55 37.53
C LEU A 209 7.57 -5.38 38.14
N SER A 210 8.82 -5.61 38.52
CA SER A 210 9.69 -4.60 39.09
C SER A 210 11.13 -4.76 38.62
N LEU A 211 11.84 -3.63 38.48
CA LEU A 211 13.25 -3.64 38.14
C LEU A 211 14.10 -3.62 39.43
N SER A 212 15.13 -4.45 39.48
CA SER A 212 16.09 -4.41 40.58
C SER A 212 16.85 -3.07 40.62
N PRO A 213 17.28 -2.58 41.80
CA PRO A 213 17.95 -1.27 41.93
C PRO A 213 19.24 -1.14 41.09
N ASN A 214 19.93 -2.24 40.86
CA ASN A 214 21.12 -2.26 39.99
C ASN A 214 20.77 -2.35 38.48
N GLY A 215 19.50 -2.61 38.16
CA GLY A 215 18.98 -2.72 36.78
C GLY A 215 19.40 -3.96 36.01
N GLY A 216 20.01 -4.93 36.69
CA GLY A 216 20.49 -6.16 36.05
C GLY A 216 19.44 -7.28 35.95
N THR A 217 18.34 -7.18 36.71
CA THR A 217 17.29 -8.20 36.78
C THR A 217 15.94 -7.55 37.00
N PHE A 218 14.86 -8.20 36.60
CA PHE A 218 13.51 -7.88 37.07
C PHE A 218 12.99 -9.00 37.97
N GLY A 219 12.22 -8.59 38.96
CA GLY A 219 11.42 -9.44 39.81
C GLY A 219 9.96 -9.41 39.38
N TYR A 220 9.29 -10.50 39.53
CA TYR A 220 7.85 -10.63 39.34
C TYR A 220 7.30 -11.74 40.23
N TYR A 221 6.04 -11.71 40.48
CA TYR A 221 5.33 -12.82 41.11
C TYR A 221 4.81 -13.74 40.03
N LYS A 222 4.63 -15.00 40.40
CA LYS A 222 4.12 -16.02 39.53
C LYS A 222 3.10 -16.84 40.27
N ASP A 223 1.85 -16.80 39.79
CA ASP A 223 0.80 -17.69 40.31
C ASP A 223 0.87 -19.02 39.55
N ARG A 224 0.88 -20.11 40.31
CA ARG A 224 1.00 -21.46 39.75
C ARG A 224 -0.34 -22.20 39.69
N GLY A 225 -1.47 -21.50 39.97
CA GLY A 225 -2.83 -22.09 39.93
C GLY A 225 -3.08 -23.11 41.03
#